data_18e37ace1ac1aa2c4430784ce8751723
#
_entry.id   18e37ace1ac1aa2c4430784ce8751723
#
_cell.length_a   1.000
_cell.length_b   1.000
_cell.length_c   1.000
_cell.angle_alpha   90.00
_cell.angle_beta   90.00
_cell.angle_gamma   90.00
#
_symmetry.space_group_name_H-M   'P 1'
#
loop_
_entity.id
_entity.type
_entity.pdbx_description
1 polymer ?
#
loop_
_entity_poly.entity_id
_entity_poly.type
_entity_poly.pdbx_seq_one_letter_code
_entity_poly.pdbx_strand_id
1 'polypeptide(L)'
;MQPGPQTVKFDRADEAFTVRFQVTPSARTANGEFQVRAIATADGQTFGRGFEVIEYPHIRRYHIYDEAETTLKVIDVRVQPNLIVGYIMGTGDQVPPAIQQLGAKVEMIDADELAWGNLSRFDVIVTGIRAYENRADLRANNKRLLDYVFNGGTVIVQYNKFEFNDAQYGPYPAKVSSDRVTDEFAPPRLLDAHNPVFTTPNEINEAAWNNWVQERGLYFLGEKDSRYHDLVQFEDNFTYNKGPKLGSLVEGVYGKGRWLYVGLGLWRQLPAGTDGAYQILANLISLGRRAASR
;
A
#
# COMPACT_ATOMS: atom_id res chain seq x y z
N MET A 1 -4.30 2.56 -25.87
CA MET A 1 -5.47 2.07 -26.68
C MET A 1 -6.71 2.62 -25.98
N GLN A 2 -7.58 3.31 -26.70
CA GLN A 2 -8.86 3.74 -26.12
C GLN A 2 -9.75 2.50 -25.95
N PRO A 3 -10.37 2.27 -24.79
CA PRO A 3 -11.35 1.20 -24.64
C PRO A 3 -12.55 1.47 -25.55
N GLY A 4 -13.14 0.42 -26.09
CA GLY A 4 -14.34 0.54 -26.92
C GLY A 4 -15.54 1.02 -26.09
N PRO A 5 -16.56 1.61 -26.74
CA PRO A 5 -17.77 2.06 -26.05
C PRO A 5 -18.53 0.86 -25.46
N GLN A 6 -19.17 1.08 -24.33
CA GLN A 6 -20.07 0.13 -23.69
C GLN A 6 -21.49 0.71 -23.69
N THR A 7 -22.47 -0.10 -24.02
CA THR A 7 -23.87 0.32 -24.02
C THR A 7 -24.54 -0.12 -22.73
N VAL A 8 -25.22 0.80 -22.07
CA VAL A 8 -26.03 0.55 -20.88
C VAL A 8 -27.48 0.88 -21.21
N LYS A 9 -28.39 0.03 -20.79
CA LYS A 9 -29.83 0.23 -20.94
C LYS A 9 -30.45 0.44 -19.56
N PHE A 10 -31.23 1.49 -19.42
CA PHE A 10 -32.01 1.79 -18.22
C PHE A 10 -33.46 1.39 -18.48
N ASP A 11 -34.01 0.58 -17.61
CA ASP A 11 -35.39 0.12 -17.72
C ASP A 11 -36.37 0.91 -16.83
N ARG A 12 -35.84 1.70 -15.90
CA ARG A 12 -36.60 2.55 -14.97
C ARG A 12 -35.83 3.79 -14.54
N ALA A 13 -36.58 4.79 -14.03
CA ALA A 13 -35.96 5.96 -13.40
C ALA A 13 -35.13 5.57 -12.17
N ASP A 14 -34.14 6.37 -11.87
CA ASP A 14 -33.20 6.21 -10.72
C ASP A 14 -32.40 4.90 -10.72
N GLU A 15 -32.32 4.22 -11.86
CA GLU A 15 -31.47 3.05 -12.02
C GLU A 15 -30.01 3.49 -12.19
N ALA A 16 -29.08 2.79 -11.53
CA ALA A 16 -27.66 3.08 -11.60
C ALA A 16 -26.86 1.86 -12.03
N PHE A 17 -25.91 2.06 -12.93
CA PHE A 17 -24.98 1.03 -13.37
C PHE A 17 -23.54 1.47 -13.21
N THR A 18 -22.68 0.53 -12.81
CA THR A 18 -21.24 0.72 -12.83
C THR A 18 -20.64 0.12 -14.08
N VAL A 19 -20.02 0.94 -14.89
CA VAL A 19 -19.29 0.53 -16.09
C VAL A 19 -17.81 0.60 -15.83
N ARG A 20 -17.05 -0.45 -16.16
CA ARG A 20 -15.60 -0.51 -15.95
C ARG A 20 -14.89 -0.52 -17.29
N PHE A 21 -13.91 0.35 -17.42
CA PHE A 21 -13.00 0.39 -18.56
C PHE A 21 -11.58 0.06 -18.12
N GLN A 22 -10.93 -0.85 -18.83
CA GLN A 22 -9.52 -1.10 -18.62
C GLN A 22 -8.71 -0.20 -19.55
N VAL A 23 -7.95 0.70 -18.96
CA VAL A 23 -7.04 1.60 -19.68
C VAL A 23 -5.62 1.09 -19.49
N THR A 24 -4.95 0.72 -20.58
CA THR A 24 -3.57 0.25 -20.55
C THR A 24 -2.69 1.20 -21.37
N PRO A 25 -1.71 1.85 -20.74
CA PRO A 25 -0.74 2.65 -21.48
C PRO A 25 0.01 1.79 -22.50
N SER A 26 0.39 2.39 -23.61
CA SER A 26 1.29 1.72 -24.55
C SER A 26 2.70 1.63 -23.96
N ALA A 27 3.51 0.67 -24.42
CA ALA A 27 4.92 0.56 -24.01
C ALA A 27 5.79 1.78 -24.38
N ARG A 28 5.26 2.69 -25.20
CA ARG A 28 5.93 3.93 -25.61
C ARG A 28 5.38 5.17 -24.91
N THR A 29 4.41 5.00 -24.01
CA THR A 29 3.84 6.13 -23.28
C THR A 29 4.92 6.68 -22.32
N ALA A 30 5.22 7.96 -22.45
CA ALA A 30 6.18 8.61 -21.56
C ALA A 30 5.60 8.69 -20.14
N ASN A 31 6.49 8.76 -19.14
CA ASN A 31 6.09 9.06 -17.78
C ASN A 31 5.40 10.42 -17.72
N GLY A 32 4.36 10.52 -16.91
CA GLY A 32 3.59 11.76 -16.80
C GLY A 32 2.14 11.53 -16.40
N GLU A 33 1.39 12.61 -16.37
CA GLU A 33 -0.02 12.61 -16.02
C GLU A 33 -0.87 12.82 -17.27
N PHE A 34 -1.92 12.02 -17.38
CA PHE A 34 -2.85 12.02 -18.51
C PHE A 34 -4.28 12.10 -17.98
N GLN A 35 -5.08 12.99 -18.53
CA GLN A 35 -6.50 13.07 -18.19
C GLN A 35 -7.30 12.04 -18.99
N VAL A 36 -8.08 11.25 -18.30
CA VAL A 36 -9.03 10.30 -18.87
C VAL A 36 -10.42 10.77 -18.54
N ARG A 37 -11.23 11.04 -19.57
CA ARG A 37 -12.58 11.56 -19.44
C ARG A 37 -13.61 10.51 -19.85
N ALA A 38 -14.61 10.29 -19.01
CA ALA A 38 -15.78 9.50 -19.36
C ALA A 38 -16.81 10.38 -20.10
N ILE A 39 -17.33 9.88 -21.22
CA ILE A 39 -18.34 10.54 -22.00
C ILE A 39 -19.51 9.58 -22.21
N ALA A 40 -20.70 10.01 -21.84
CA ALA A 40 -21.92 9.30 -22.14
C ALA A 40 -22.67 9.98 -23.30
N THR A 41 -23.27 9.20 -24.18
CA THR A 41 -24.11 9.72 -25.26
C THR A 41 -25.49 9.07 -25.16
N ALA A 42 -26.54 9.88 -25.12
CA ALA A 42 -27.92 9.45 -25.11
C ALA A 42 -28.76 10.39 -25.96
N ASP A 43 -29.63 9.88 -26.80
CA ASP A 43 -30.55 10.67 -27.66
C ASP A 43 -29.83 11.78 -28.47
N GLY A 44 -28.61 11.48 -28.93
CA GLY A 44 -27.79 12.40 -29.71
C GLY A 44 -27.13 13.52 -28.87
N GLN A 45 -27.31 13.54 -27.57
CA GLN A 45 -26.65 14.47 -26.64
C GLN A 45 -25.45 13.81 -25.98
N THR A 46 -24.46 14.63 -25.65
CA THR A 46 -23.21 14.18 -25.02
C THR A 46 -23.09 14.75 -23.61
N PHE A 47 -22.78 13.91 -22.66
CA PHE A 47 -22.64 14.23 -21.23
C PHE A 47 -21.22 13.88 -20.79
N GLY A 48 -20.51 14.83 -20.23
CA GLY A 48 -19.14 14.67 -19.72
C GLY A 48 -18.96 15.16 -18.28
N ARG A 49 -20.08 15.43 -17.59
CA ARG A 49 -20.09 15.85 -16.19
C ARG A 49 -20.92 14.91 -15.34
N GLY A 50 -20.45 14.63 -14.16
CA GLY A 50 -21.19 13.93 -13.11
C GLY A 50 -21.69 14.90 -12.05
N PHE A 51 -22.43 14.38 -11.09
CA PHE A 51 -22.77 15.12 -9.89
C PHE A 51 -22.77 14.19 -8.68
N GLU A 52 -22.42 14.77 -7.53
CA GLU A 52 -22.58 14.16 -6.22
C GLU A 52 -23.73 14.85 -5.48
N VAL A 53 -24.53 14.07 -4.79
CA VAL A 53 -25.64 14.58 -3.99
C VAL A 53 -25.21 14.64 -2.53
N ILE A 54 -25.22 15.85 -1.96
CA ILE A 54 -25.07 16.06 -0.53
C ILE A 54 -26.45 16.26 0.08
N GLU A 55 -26.90 15.31 0.89
CA GLU A 55 -28.21 15.35 1.54
C GLU A 55 -28.11 14.86 2.98
N TYR A 56 -28.48 15.74 3.90
CA TYR A 56 -28.60 15.42 5.32
C TYR A 56 -29.94 15.97 5.83
N PRO A 57 -30.56 15.40 6.89
CA PRO A 57 -31.88 15.83 7.37
C PRO A 57 -31.99 17.32 7.75
N HIS A 58 -30.88 17.97 8.06
CA HIS A 58 -30.81 19.34 8.55
C HIS A 58 -30.35 20.37 7.54
N ILE A 59 -30.04 19.94 6.30
CA ILE A 59 -29.65 20.85 5.22
C ILE A 59 -30.47 20.61 3.95
N ARG A 60 -30.48 21.59 3.05
CA ARG A 60 -31.05 21.40 1.72
C ARG A 60 -30.17 20.47 0.90
N ARG A 61 -30.79 19.70 0.03
CA ARG A 61 -30.10 18.88 -0.95
C ARG A 61 -29.28 19.76 -1.89
N TYR A 62 -27.97 19.44 -2.03
CA TYR A 62 -27.04 20.09 -2.94
C TYR A 62 -26.54 19.10 -3.97
N HIS A 63 -26.28 19.61 -5.18
CA HIS A 63 -25.60 18.87 -6.23
C HIS A 63 -24.27 19.56 -6.48
N ILE A 64 -23.18 18.83 -6.35
CA ILE A 64 -21.84 19.25 -6.75
C ILE A 64 -21.60 18.62 -8.12
N TYR A 65 -21.34 19.46 -9.12
CA TYR A 65 -21.10 19.01 -10.49
C TYR A 65 -19.62 19.08 -10.79
N ASP A 66 -19.04 17.96 -11.22
CA ASP A 66 -17.66 17.84 -11.62
C ASP A 66 -17.53 17.23 -13.01
N GLU A 67 -16.44 17.52 -13.69
CA GLU A 67 -16.09 16.83 -14.94
C GLU A 67 -15.92 15.33 -14.65
N ALA A 68 -16.46 14.48 -15.52
CA ALA A 68 -16.35 13.03 -15.38
C ALA A 68 -14.96 12.58 -15.85
N GLU A 69 -13.92 13.01 -15.12
CA GLU A 69 -12.53 12.75 -15.48
C GLU A 69 -11.72 12.23 -14.28
N THR A 70 -10.65 11.52 -14.59
CA THR A 70 -9.64 11.08 -13.64
C THR A 70 -8.26 11.23 -14.21
N THR A 71 -7.27 11.43 -13.34
CA THR A 71 -5.87 11.47 -13.73
C THR A 71 -5.30 10.07 -13.75
N LEU A 72 -4.71 9.69 -14.88
CA LEU A 72 -3.91 8.49 -15.02
C LEU A 72 -2.44 8.89 -15.00
N LYS A 73 -1.69 8.36 -14.04
CA LYS A 73 -0.26 8.63 -13.92
C LYS A 73 0.54 7.45 -14.42
N VAL A 74 1.46 7.70 -15.34
CA VAL A 74 2.41 6.72 -15.86
C VAL A 74 3.76 6.94 -15.20
N ILE A 75 4.25 5.93 -14.50
CA ILE A 75 5.49 5.97 -13.73
C ILE A 75 6.41 4.82 -14.15
N ASP A 76 7.73 5.02 -14.07
CA ASP A 76 8.71 3.95 -14.28
C ASP A 76 8.96 3.22 -12.94
N VAL A 77 8.28 2.11 -12.77
CA VAL A 77 8.43 1.25 -11.59
C VAL A 77 8.60 -0.19 -12.03
N ARG A 78 9.61 -0.83 -11.48
CA ARG A 78 9.91 -2.25 -11.73
C ARG A 78 9.52 -3.09 -10.54
N VAL A 79 9.01 -4.27 -10.80
CA VAL A 79 8.71 -5.29 -9.79
C VAL A 79 9.24 -6.63 -10.27
N GLN A 80 9.59 -7.53 -9.37
CA GLN A 80 9.97 -8.90 -9.75
C GLN A 80 8.81 -9.58 -10.48
N PRO A 81 9.06 -10.23 -11.62
CA PRO A 81 7.99 -10.82 -12.42
C PRO A 81 7.32 -12.01 -11.73
N ASN A 82 6.05 -12.22 -12.03
CA ASN A 82 5.25 -13.36 -11.58
C ASN A 82 5.15 -13.53 -10.06
N LEU A 83 5.17 -12.42 -9.31
CA LEU A 83 4.96 -12.47 -7.86
C LEU A 83 3.51 -12.84 -7.51
N ILE A 84 3.36 -13.69 -6.50
CA ILE A 84 2.10 -14.00 -5.85
C ILE A 84 2.15 -13.43 -4.43
N VAL A 85 1.39 -12.38 -4.21
CA VAL A 85 1.30 -11.69 -2.92
C VAL A 85 0.06 -12.16 -2.17
N GLY A 86 0.26 -12.75 -0.99
CA GLY A 86 -0.82 -13.00 -0.05
C GLY A 86 -1.14 -11.72 0.72
N TYR A 87 -2.40 -11.31 0.78
CA TYR A 87 -2.80 -10.10 1.50
C TYR A 87 -3.83 -10.36 2.58
N ILE A 88 -3.50 -10.02 3.82
CA ILE A 88 -4.39 -10.11 4.98
C ILE A 88 -4.97 -8.73 5.23
N MET A 89 -6.21 -8.47 4.81
CA MET A 89 -6.86 -7.17 4.97
C MET A 89 -7.01 -6.80 6.46
N GLY A 90 -6.75 -5.54 6.77
CA GLY A 90 -7.01 -4.94 8.08
C GLY A 90 -8.31 -4.13 8.11
N THR A 91 -8.22 -2.82 8.38
CA THR A 91 -9.39 -1.91 8.41
C THR A 91 -9.94 -1.55 7.02
N GLY A 92 -9.26 -1.96 5.97
CA GLY A 92 -9.55 -1.56 4.59
C GLY A 92 -8.56 -0.49 4.10
N ASP A 93 -7.88 -0.81 3.00
CA ASP A 93 -6.92 0.09 2.33
C ASP A 93 -6.86 -0.21 0.83
N GLN A 94 -6.17 0.64 0.08
CA GLN A 94 -6.00 0.53 -1.37
C GLN A 94 -4.64 -0.08 -1.77
N VAL A 95 -3.95 -0.74 -0.86
CA VAL A 95 -2.66 -1.39 -1.15
C VAL A 95 -2.82 -2.59 -2.08
N PRO A 96 -3.84 -3.47 -1.95
CA PRO A 96 -4.04 -4.56 -2.91
C PRO A 96 -4.21 -4.10 -4.36
N PRO A 97 -5.06 -3.11 -4.67
CA PRO A 97 -5.12 -2.54 -6.03
C PRO A 97 -3.78 -1.97 -6.52
N ALA A 98 -3.01 -1.31 -5.65
CA ALA A 98 -1.70 -0.78 -6.01
C ALA A 98 -0.70 -1.90 -6.36
N ILE A 99 -0.71 -3.01 -5.61
CA ILE A 99 0.10 -4.19 -5.93
C ILE A 99 -0.30 -4.79 -7.29
N GLN A 100 -1.60 -4.83 -7.60
CA GLN A 100 -2.08 -5.28 -8.91
C GLN A 100 -1.65 -4.34 -10.05
N GLN A 101 -1.66 -3.03 -9.81
CA GLN A 101 -1.16 -2.03 -10.77
C GLN A 101 0.34 -2.20 -11.06
N LEU A 102 1.13 -2.65 -10.09
CA LEU A 102 2.53 -3.03 -10.27
C LEU A 102 2.71 -4.32 -11.10
N GLY A 103 1.64 -5.05 -11.41
CA GLY A 103 1.68 -6.28 -12.19
C GLY A 103 1.88 -7.55 -11.37
N ALA A 104 1.86 -7.49 -10.05
CA ALA A 104 1.87 -8.67 -9.18
C ALA A 104 0.46 -9.24 -8.98
N LYS A 105 0.36 -10.55 -8.82
CA LYS A 105 -0.90 -11.21 -8.47
C LYS A 105 -1.16 -11.05 -6.98
N VAL A 106 -2.35 -10.58 -6.60
CA VAL A 106 -2.79 -10.49 -5.21
C VAL A 106 -3.84 -11.54 -4.92
N GLU A 107 -3.67 -12.30 -3.86
CA GLU A 107 -4.65 -13.22 -3.32
C GLU A 107 -4.97 -12.86 -1.87
N MET A 108 -6.26 -12.66 -1.59
CA MET A 108 -6.70 -12.34 -0.23
C MET A 108 -6.62 -13.58 0.64
N ILE A 109 -6.01 -13.43 1.81
CA ILE A 109 -5.93 -14.49 2.83
C ILE A 109 -7.07 -14.26 3.82
N ASP A 110 -8.06 -15.12 3.77
CA ASP A 110 -9.15 -15.16 4.74
C ASP A 110 -8.77 -15.95 5.99
N ALA A 111 -9.72 -16.15 6.90
CA ALA A 111 -9.49 -16.83 8.17
C ALA A 111 -9.16 -18.32 7.98
N ASP A 112 -9.82 -18.98 7.03
CA ASP A 112 -9.62 -20.41 6.76
C ASP A 112 -8.27 -20.65 6.07
N GLU A 113 -7.93 -19.83 5.06
CA GLU A 113 -6.62 -19.89 4.42
C GLU A 113 -5.49 -19.60 5.42
N LEU A 114 -5.68 -18.63 6.32
CA LEU A 114 -4.70 -18.32 7.36
C LEU A 114 -4.56 -19.47 8.36
N ALA A 115 -5.65 -20.12 8.75
CA ALA A 115 -5.64 -21.21 9.71
C ALA A 115 -5.13 -22.55 9.13
N TRP A 116 -5.48 -22.86 7.88
CA TRP A 116 -5.30 -24.21 7.31
C TRP A 116 -4.63 -24.22 5.94
N GLY A 117 -4.58 -23.09 5.25
CA GLY A 117 -4.03 -22.99 3.89
C GLY A 117 -2.52 -23.20 3.82
N ASN A 118 -2.02 -23.39 2.61
CA ASN A 118 -0.60 -23.48 2.33
C ASN A 118 0.01 -22.09 2.10
N LEU A 119 0.54 -21.48 3.15
CA LEU A 119 1.14 -20.14 3.04
C LEU A 119 2.44 -20.11 2.22
N SER A 120 3.13 -21.25 2.03
CA SER A 120 4.38 -21.30 1.25
C SER A 120 4.19 -21.07 -0.24
N ARG A 121 2.95 -21.04 -0.74
CA ARG A 121 2.63 -20.71 -2.13
C ARG A 121 2.77 -19.21 -2.45
N PHE A 122 2.81 -18.36 -1.43
CA PHE A 122 3.04 -16.94 -1.59
C PHE A 122 4.52 -16.60 -1.61
N ASP A 123 4.92 -15.72 -2.51
CA ASP A 123 6.29 -15.17 -2.52
C ASP A 123 6.48 -14.18 -1.36
N VAL A 124 5.44 -13.43 -1.01
CA VAL A 124 5.40 -12.49 0.10
C VAL A 124 3.99 -12.42 0.69
N ILE A 125 3.90 -12.22 2.00
CA ILE A 125 2.63 -11.97 2.67
C ILE A 125 2.64 -10.55 3.24
N VAL A 126 1.59 -9.78 2.97
CA VAL A 126 1.41 -8.40 3.46
C VAL A 126 0.19 -8.37 4.38
N THR A 127 0.33 -7.79 5.57
CA THR A 127 -0.81 -7.45 6.40
C THR A 127 -1.22 -6.00 6.14
N GLY A 128 -2.51 -5.77 5.92
CA GLY A 128 -3.08 -4.44 5.77
C GLY A 128 -2.96 -3.61 7.06
N ILE A 129 -3.24 -2.33 6.93
CA ILE A 129 -3.19 -1.40 8.06
C ILE A 129 -4.09 -1.87 9.19
N ARG A 130 -3.56 -1.81 10.43
CA ARG A 130 -4.28 -2.17 11.66
C ARG A 130 -4.86 -3.60 11.64
N ALA A 131 -4.21 -4.52 10.92
CA ALA A 131 -4.72 -5.89 10.78
C ALA A 131 -4.77 -6.61 12.14
N TYR A 132 -3.78 -6.39 12.99
CA TYR A 132 -3.75 -7.01 14.33
C TYR A 132 -4.79 -6.44 15.30
N GLU A 133 -5.33 -5.25 15.06
CA GLU A 133 -6.47 -4.72 15.81
C GLU A 133 -7.77 -5.43 15.41
N ASN A 134 -8.00 -5.64 14.12
CA ASN A 134 -9.30 -6.03 13.59
C ASN A 134 -9.46 -7.53 13.30
N ARG A 135 -8.34 -8.28 13.17
CA ARG A 135 -8.33 -9.69 12.78
C ARG A 135 -7.95 -10.59 13.97
N ALA A 136 -8.95 -11.06 14.68
CA ALA A 136 -8.74 -12.03 15.78
C ALA A 136 -8.12 -13.34 15.27
N ASP A 137 -8.50 -13.79 14.08
CA ASP A 137 -7.93 -14.95 13.40
C ASP A 137 -6.44 -14.76 13.08
N LEU A 138 -6.01 -13.55 12.69
CA LEU A 138 -4.59 -13.22 12.50
C LEU A 138 -3.81 -13.35 13.80
N ARG A 139 -4.32 -12.78 14.89
CA ARG A 139 -3.68 -12.90 16.21
C ARG A 139 -3.55 -14.36 16.65
N ALA A 140 -4.62 -15.14 16.48
CA ALA A 140 -4.65 -16.55 16.86
C ALA A 140 -3.69 -17.42 16.02
N ASN A 141 -3.50 -17.09 14.75
CA ASN A 141 -2.68 -17.85 13.81
C ASN A 141 -1.32 -17.17 13.50
N ASN A 142 -0.92 -16.15 14.27
CA ASN A 142 0.32 -15.42 14.02
C ASN A 142 1.56 -16.32 13.97
N LYS A 143 1.55 -17.40 14.76
CA LYS A 143 2.64 -18.39 14.73
C LYS A 143 2.87 -18.94 13.32
N ARG A 144 1.81 -19.16 12.52
CA ARG A 144 1.95 -19.66 11.15
C ARG A 144 2.67 -18.66 10.23
N LEU A 145 2.46 -17.34 10.44
CA LEU A 145 3.22 -16.32 9.73
C LEU A 145 4.69 -16.34 10.17
N LEU A 146 4.96 -16.48 11.45
CA LEU A 146 6.34 -16.58 11.93
C LEU A 146 7.02 -17.87 11.44
N ASP A 147 6.32 -19.00 11.38
CA ASP A 147 6.83 -20.24 10.80
C ASP A 147 7.11 -20.07 9.28
N TYR A 148 6.24 -19.36 8.55
CA TYR A 148 6.45 -19.01 7.16
C TYR A 148 7.73 -18.18 6.99
N VAL A 149 7.96 -17.16 7.83
CA VAL A 149 9.19 -16.37 7.81
C VAL A 149 10.40 -17.25 8.15
N PHE A 150 10.32 -18.04 9.22
CA PHE A 150 11.42 -18.89 9.65
C PHE A 150 11.89 -19.83 8.54
N ASN A 151 10.98 -20.32 7.70
CA ASN A 151 11.26 -21.20 6.58
C ASN A 151 11.69 -20.47 5.30
N GLY A 152 11.83 -19.15 5.32
CA GLY A 152 12.39 -18.37 4.20
C GLY A 152 11.41 -17.42 3.52
N GLY A 153 10.17 -17.32 4.02
CA GLY A 153 9.19 -16.36 3.52
C GLY A 153 9.49 -14.91 3.93
N THR A 154 8.84 -13.99 3.29
CA THR A 154 8.88 -12.56 3.63
C THR A 154 7.50 -12.11 4.09
N VAL A 155 7.42 -11.52 5.28
CA VAL A 155 6.20 -10.89 5.81
C VAL A 155 6.41 -9.39 5.94
N ILE A 156 5.48 -8.61 5.42
CA ILE A 156 5.44 -7.15 5.51
C ILE A 156 4.24 -6.79 6.37
N VAL A 157 4.50 -6.24 7.54
CA VAL A 157 3.48 -5.76 8.48
C VAL A 157 3.34 -4.26 8.34
N GLN A 158 2.23 -3.79 7.79
CA GLN A 158 1.92 -2.36 7.76
C GLN A 158 1.57 -1.88 9.17
N TYR A 159 1.54 -0.56 9.38
CA TYR A 159 1.35 0.02 10.69
C TYR A 159 0.17 -0.58 11.43
N ASN A 160 0.37 -0.73 12.74
CA ASN A 160 -0.66 -1.12 13.70
C ASN A 160 -0.68 -0.12 14.85
N LYS A 161 -1.73 -0.14 15.66
CA LYS A 161 -1.82 0.63 16.89
C LYS A 161 -1.39 -0.22 18.09
N PHE A 162 -1.74 0.22 19.28
CA PHE A 162 -1.24 -0.37 20.53
C PHE A 162 -1.72 -1.80 20.77
N GLU A 163 -2.77 -2.25 20.11
CA GLU A 163 -3.21 -3.65 20.14
C GLU A 163 -2.13 -4.62 19.60
N PHE A 164 -1.18 -4.11 18.83
CA PHE A 164 0.01 -4.88 18.45
C PHE A 164 0.92 -5.21 19.63
N ASN A 165 0.78 -4.48 20.73
CA ASN A 165 1.58 -4.65 21.94
C ASN A 165 0.96 -5.65 22.95
N ASP A 166 -0.25 -6.16 22.69
CA ASP A 166 -0.94 -7.13 23.56
C ASP A 166 -0.21 -8.47 23.63
N ALA A 167 0.54 -8.80 22.58
CA ALA A 167 1.39 -9.98 22.53
C ALA A 167 2.63 -9.74 21.64
N GLN A 168 3.55 -10.69 21.63
CA GLN A 168 4.68 -10.65 20.70
C GLN A 168 4.26 -11.19 19.33
N TYR A 169 3.87 -10.30 18.40
CA TYR A 169 3.49 -10.68 17.04
C TYR A 169 4.66 -10.66 16.05
N GLY A 170 5.71 -9.90 16.32
CA GLY A 170 6.96 -9.96 15.59
C GLY A 170 7.85 -11.15 16.01
N PRO A 171 8.88 -11.49 15.22
CA PRO A 171 9.80 -12.58 15.56
C PRO A 171 10.60 -12.36 16.86
N TYR A 172 10.76 -11.11 17.26
CA TYR A 172 11.46 -10.68 18.47
C TYR A 172 10.62 -9.66 19.23
N PRO A 173 10.92 -9.41 20.52
CA PRO A 173 10.22 -8.38 21.29
C PRO A 173 10.29 -7.00 20.63
N ALA A 174 9.15 -6.36 20.47
CA ALA A 174 9.03 -5.01 19.99
C ALA A 174 7.67 -4.41 20.38
N LYS A 175 7.61 -3.08 20.46
CA LYS A 175 6.37 -2.35 20.75
C LYS A 175 6.16 -1.22 19.76
N VAL A 176 4.96 -1.10 19.29
CA VAL A 176 4.50 0.06 18.56
C VAL A 176 4.41 1.25 19.52
N SER A 177 4.93 2.39 19.10
CA SER A 177 4.88 3.66 19.82
C SER A 177 3.83 4.60 19.20
N SER A 178 3.66 5.78 19.80
CA SER A 178 2.89 6.88 19.20
C SER A 178 3.72 7.75 18.26
N ASP A 179 4.99 7.41 18.04
CA ASP A 179 5.86 8.19 17.16
C ASP A 179 5.31 8.27 15.74
N ARG A 180 5.49 9.45 15.19
CA ARG A 180 5.05 9.79 13.83
C ARG A 180 5.93 10.90 13.26
N VAL A 181 5.82 11.10 11.96
CA VAL A 181 6.38 12.25 11.26
C VAL A 181 5.29 12.82 10.38
N THR A 182 4.76 13.98 10.78
CA THR A 182 3.62 14.64 10.15
C THR A 182 4.03 15.64 9.07
N ASP A 183 5.30 16.03 9.05
CA ASP A 183 5.87 16.82 7.97
C ASP A 183 6.11 15.91 6.75
N GLU A 184 5.28 16.04 5.73
CA GLU A 184 5.42 15.29 4.47
C GLU A 184 6.67 15.65 3.67
N PHE A 185 7.34 16.75 4.02
CA PHE A 185 8.61 17.18 3.43
C PHE A 185 9.83 16.76 4.25
N ALA A 186 9.65 16.17 5.43
CA ALA A 186 10.76 15.72 6.26
C ALA A 186 11.75 14.87 5.45
N PRO A 187 13.06 15.27 5.38
CA PRO A 187 14.02 14.54 4.58
C PRO A 187 14.31 13.16 5.20
N PRO A 188 14.41 12.11 4.39
CA PRO A 188 14.84 10.80 4.87
C PRO A 188 16.34 10.76 5.10
N ARG A 189 16.75 10.09 6.15
CA ARG A 189 18.13 9.63 6.34
C ARG A 189 18.14 8.12 6.23
N LEU A 190 18.64 7.58 5.11
CA LEU A 190 18.80 6.14 4.95
C LEU A 190 19.93 5.65 5.88
N LEU A 191 19.63 4.67 6.72
CA LEU A 191 20.58 4.11 7.69
C LEU A 191 21.37 2.94 7.09
N ASP A 192 20.80 2.28 6.09
CA ASP A 192 21.43 1.26 5.24
C ASP A 192 21.04 1.51 3.79
N ALA A 193 21.74 2.43 3.11
CA ALA A 193 21.45 2.82 1.74
C ALA A 193 21.65 1.66 0.71
N HIS A 194 22.39 0.61 1.10
CA HIS A 194 22.61 -0.56 0.24
C HIS A 194 21.57 -1.68 0.45
N ASN A 195 20.65 -1.49 1.39
CA ASN A 195 19.59 -2.46 1.61
C ASN A 195 18.76 -2.67 0.34
N PRO A 196 18.40 -3.91 -0.01
CA PRO A 196 17.56 -4.19 -1.18
C PRO A 196 16.24 -3.41 -1.23
N VAL A 197 15.70 -3.01 -0.07
CA VAL A 197 14.51 -2.14 0.01
C VAL A 197 14.73 -0.81 -0.72
N PHE A 198 15.96 -0.31 -0.77
CA PHE A 198 16.28 0.97 -1.41
C PHE A 198 16.97 0.84 -2.76
N THR A 199 17.38 -0.39 -3.15
CA THR A 199 18.20 -0.57 -4.35
C THR A 199 17.61 -1.50 -5.40
N THR A 200 16.64 -2.37 -5.04
CA THR A 200 16.23 -3.45 -5.94
C THR A 200 14.74 -3.76 -5.86
N PRO A 201 14.02 -3.80 -7.00
CA PRO A 201 14.49 -3.52 -8.37
C PRO A 201 14.56 -2.04 -8.76
N ASN A 202 14.16 -1.12 -7.86
CA ASN A 202 14.18 0.32 -8.07
C ASN A 202 15.21 0.96 -7.15
N GLU A 203 15.94 1.93 -7.65
CA GLU A 203 16.80 2.78 -6.83
C GLU A 203 15.97 3.87 -6.16
N ILE A 204 15.90 3.87 -4.84
CA ILE A 204 15.17 4.85 -4.03
C ILE A 204 16.12 6.00 -3.70
N ASN A 205 16.07 7.02 -4.50
CA ASN A 205 16.83 8.26 -4.29
C ASN A 205 15.98 9.34 -3.58
N GLU A 206 16.52 10.54 -3.43
CA GLU A 206 15.83 11.66 -2.78
C GLU A 206 14.49 12.01 -3.46
N ALA A 207 14.41 11.90 -4.79
CA ALA A 207 13.18 12.22 -5.53
C ALA A 207 12.01 11.28 -5.18
N ALA A 208 12.28 10.05 -4.76
CA ALA A 208 11.25 9.11 -4.33
C ALA A 208 10.47 9.58 -3.07
N TRP A 209 11.01 10.56 -2.36
CA TRP A 209 10.38 11.12 -1.17
C TRP A 209 9.65 12.44 -1.43
N ASN A 210 9.64 12.91 -2.67
CA ASN A 210 8.90 14.10 -3.08
C ASN A 210 7.41 13.78 -3.26
N ASN A 211 6.58 14.81 -3.16
CA ASN A 211 5.14 14.75 -3.38
C ASN A 211 4.39 13.73 -2.48
N TRP A 212 4.97 13.42 -1.33
CA TRP A 212 4.22 12.71 -0.30
C TRP A 212 3.11 13.62 0.22
N VAL A 213 2.01 13.03 0.64
CA VAL A 213 0.84 13.75 1.14
C VAL A 213 0.63 13.46 2.61
N GLN A 214 0.33 14.51 3.37
CA GLN A 214 -0.13 14.51 4.74
C GLN A 214 0.89 14.10 5.81
N GLU A 215 1.72 13.06 5.56
CA GLU A 215 2.68 12.57 6.56
C GLU A 215 3.68 11.58 5.95
N ARG A 216 4.83 11.41 6.60
CA ARG A 216 5.76 10.31 6.31
C ARG A 216 5.27 8.98 6.88
N GLY A 217 4.70 9.01 8.08
CA GLY A 217 4.19 7.81 8.73
C GLY A 217 3.83 8.01 10.19
N LEU A 218 3.32 6.95 10.82
CA LEU A 218 2.80 6.97 12.18
C LEU A 218 2.87 5.58 12.82
N TYR A 219 2.73 5.56 14.14
CA TYR A 219 2.79 4.33 14.95
C TYR A 219 4.04 3.50 14.65
N PHE A 220 5.19 4.13 14.83
CA PHE A 220 6.47 3.52 14.55
C PHE A 220 6.80 2.38 15.52
N LEU A 221 7.58 1.41 15.06
CA LEU A 221 8.08 0.34 15.92
C LEU A 221 9.20 0.91 16.79
N GLY A 222 8.85 1.38 17.98
CA GLY A 222 9.72 2.14 18.87
C GLY A 222 10.69 1.27 19.65
N GLU A 223 10.28 0.82 20.85
CA GLU A 223 11.07 -0.09 21.68
C GLU A 223 11.17 -1.46 21.01
N LYS A 224 12.39 -1.93 20.72
CA LYS A 224 12.60 -3.18 19.99
C LYS A 224 13.93 -3.85 20.30
N ASP A 225 13.96 -5.17 20.14
CA ASP A 225 15.15 -6.01 20.24
C ASP A 225 16.23 -5.58 19.22
N SER A 226 17.50 -5.73 19.58
CA SER A 226 18.66 -5.34 18.75
C SER A 226 18.79 -6.11 17.42
N ARG A 227 18.05 -7.20 17.26
CA ARG A 227 17.98 -7.97 16.00
C ARG A 227 17.10 -7.31 14.94
N TYR A 228 16.37 -6.26 15.31
CA TYR A 228 15.70 -5.39 14.35
C TYR A 228 16.61 -4.26 13.91
N HIS A 229 16.58 -3.94 12.65
CA HIS A 229 17.34 -2.87 12.02
C HIS A 229 16.41 -1.80 11.48
N ASP A 230 16.60 -0.56 11.95
CA ASP A 230 15.95 0.59 11.34
C ASP A 230 16.59 0.89 9.99
N LEU A 231 15.77 1.05 8.95
CA LEU A 231 16.27 1.32 7.60
C LEU A 231 16.25 2.81 7.26
N VAL A 232 15.35 3.59 7.86
CA VAL A 232 15.24 5.02 7.62
C VAL A 232 14.94 5.78 8.91
N GLN A 233 15.52 6.96 9.03
CA GLN A 233 15.26 7.92 10.09
C GLN A 233 14.67 9.18 9.48
N PHE A 234 13.72 9.77 10.19
CA PHE A 234 13.19 11.10 9.89
C PHE A 234 13.30 12.02 11.09
N GLU A 235 13.13 13.30 10.85
CA GLU A 235 12.94 14.29 11.91
C GLU A 235 11.84 15.25 11.48
N ASP A 236 10.81 15.40 12.34
CA ASP A 236 9.70 16.32 12.09
C ASP A 236 10.16 17.77 12.27
N ASN A 237 9.74 18.65 11.40
CA ASN A 237 10.09 20.07 11.49
C ASN A 237 9.28 20.83 12.55
N PHE A 238 8.27 20.20 13.13
CA PHE A 238 7.41 20.82 14.12
C PHE A 238 8.01 20.87 15.51
N THR A 239 7.88 22.01 16.19
CA THR A 239 8.49 22.25 17.51
C THR A 239 8.00 21.30 18.60
N TYR A 240 6.80 20.76 18.47
CA TYR A 240 6.19 19.81 19.41
C TYR A 240 6.56 18.35 19.14
N ASN A 241 7.26 18.04 18.04
CA ASN A 241 7.63 16.67 17.66
C ASN A 241 9.09 16.56 17.25
N LYS A 242 9.96 17.32 17.89
CA LYS A 242 11.41 17.36 17.58
C LYS A 242 12.12 16.06 17.87
N GLY A 243 13.26 15.94 17.24
CA GLY A 243 14.22 14.87 17.41
C GLY A 243 14.02 13.71 16.43
N PRO A 244 15.08 12.91 16.25
CA PRO A 244 15.08 11.81 15.29
C PRO A 244 14.04 10.76 15.64
N LYS A 245 13.30 10.30 14.62
CA LYS A 245 12.31 9.24 14.71
C LYS A 245 12.80 8.01 13.96
N LEU A 246 12.85 6.91 14.66
CA LEU A 246 13.17 5.57 14.17
C LEU A 246 11.92 4.69 14.19
N GLY A 247 11.97 3.54 13.50
CA GLY A 247 10.89 2.57 13.54
C GLY A 247 9.82 2.73 12.47
N SER A 248 9.98 3.67 11.54
CA SER A 248 9.05 3.84 10.41
C SER A 248 9.19 2.77 9.34
N LEU A 249 10.38 2.22 9.18
CA LEU A 249 10.68 1.10 8.29
C LEU A 249 11.77 0.25 8.98
N VAL A 250 11.39 -0.94 9.39
CA VAL A 250 12.23 -1.83 10.20
C VAL A 250 12.28 -3.21 9.59
N GLU A 251 13.46 -3.81 9.59
CA GLU A 251 13.69 -5.19 9.15
C GLU A 251 14.20 -6.07 10.29
N GLY A 252 13.71 -7.29 10.35
CA GLY A 252 14.25 -8.35 11.19
C GLY A 252 14.41 -9.64 10.40
N VAL A 253 15.60 -10.25 10.48
CA VAL A 253 15.85 -11.58 9.91
C VAL A 253 15.44 -12.63 10.93
N TYR A 254 14.62 -13.60 10.51
CA TYR A 254 14.18 -14.69 11.36
C TYR A 254 14.26 -16.03 10.61
N GLY A 255 15.09 -16.93 11.10
CA GLY A 255 15.42 -18.16 10.39
C GLY A 255 16.05 -17.85 9.03
N LYS A 256 15.38 -18.25 7.94
CA LYS A 256 15.84 -18.02 6.57
C LYS A 256 15.12 -16.85 5.88
N GLY A 257 14.12 -16.27 6.54
CA GLY A 257 13.23 -15.26 5.96
C GLY A 257 13.39 -13.88 6.56
N ARG A 258 12.48 -13.00 6.18
CA ARG A 258 12.47 -11.59 6.54
C ARG A 258 11.12 -11.19 7.10
N TRP A 259 11.14 -10.40 8.13
CA TRP A 259 9.97 -9.75 8.68
C TRP A 259 10.20 -8.24 8.66
N LEU A 260 9.28 -7.49 8.08
CA LEU A 260 9.37 -6.05 7.99
C LEU A 260 8.18 -5.39 8.67
N TYR A 261 8.44 -4.28 9.37
CA TYR A 261 7.39 -3.38 9.84
C TYR A 261 7.46 -2.08 9.03
N VAL A 262 6.29 -1.66 8.52
CA VAL A 262 6.15 -0.48 7.68
C VAL A 262 5.17 0.49 8.31
N GLY A 263 5.69 1.40 9.12
CA GLY A 263 4.97 2.54 9.67
C GLY A 263 4.89 3.72 8.71
N LEU A 264 5.53 3.63 7.53
CA LEU A 264 5.38 4.61 6.46
C LEU A 264 3.93 4.67 5.99
N GLY A 265 3.43 5.87 5.68
CA GLY A 265 2.06 6.12 5.26
C GLY A 265 1.71 5.63 3.85
N LEU A 266 2.18 4.44 3.43
CA LEU A 266 2.00 3.94 2.07
C LEU A 266 0.54 3.89 1.64
N TRP A 267 -0.37 3.52 2.54
CA TRP A 267 -1.81 3.45 2.24
C TRP A 267 -2.44 4.79 1.84
N ARG A 268 -1.79 5.93 2.18
CA ARG A 268 -2.19 7.27 1.76
C ARG A 268 -1.52 7.66 0.44
N GLN A 269 -0.23 7.32 0.33
CA GLN A 269 0.60 7.72 -0.80
C GLN A 269 0.19 6.99 -2.09
N LEU A 270 -0.19 5.72 -1.99
CA LEU A 270 -0.57 4.92 -3.16
C LEU A 270 -1.83 5.45 -3.86
N PRO A 271 -2.95 5.73 -3.16
CA PRO A 271 -4.10 6.37 -3.79
C PRO A 271 -3.81 7.79 -4.32
N ALA A 272 -2.86 8.51 -3.73
CA ALA A 272 -2.43 9.81 -4.21
C ALA A 272 -1.51 9.74 -5.45
N GLY A 273 -1.12 8.54 -5.87
CA GLY A 273 -0.24 8.33 -7.03
C GLY A 273 1.20 8.80 -6.79
N THR A 274 1.71 8.70 -5.56
CA THR A 274 3.08 9.10 -5.20
C THR A 274 4.09 8.09 -5.75
N ASP A 275 4.91 8.50 -6.71
CA ASP A 275 5.84 7.65 -7.45
C ASP A 275 6.75 6.83 -6.53
N GLY A 276 7.39 7.50 -5.58
CA GLY A 276 8.33 6.85 -4.68
C GLY A 276 7.67 5.84 -3.74
N ALA A 277 6.41 6.04 -3.37
CA ALA A 277 5.67 5.06 -2.58
C ALA A 277 5.43 3.77 -3.38
N TYR A 278 5.12 3.88 -4.68
CA TYR A 278 5.03 2.73 -5.57
C TYR A 278 6.37 2.03 -5.75
N GLN A 279 7.47 2.78 -5.87
CA GLN A 279 8.82 2.21 -5.96
C GLN A 279 9.21 1.47 -4.67
N ILE A 280 8.95 2.06 -3.51
CA ILE A 280 9.19 1.42 -2.20
C ILE A 280 8.34 0.16 -2.04
N LEU A 281 7.04 0.23 -2.36
CA LEU A 281 6.15 -0.95 -2.31
C LEU A 281 6.64 -2.05 -3.25
N ALA A 282 7.03 -1.70 -4.48
CA ALA A 282 7.57 -2.64 -5.45
C ALA A 282 8.83 -3.34 -4.95
N ASN A 283 9.75 -2.59 -4.33
CA ASN A 283 10.96 -3.16 -3.72
C ASN A 283 10.60 -4.08 -2.55
N LEU A 284 9.71 -3.64 -1.66
CA LEU A 284 9.28 -4.43 -0.51
C LEU A 284 8.70 -5.79 -0.92
N ILE A 285 7.76 -5.81 -1.86
CA ILE A 285 7.15 -7.08 -2.31
C ILE A 285 8.12 -7.93 -3.13
N SER A 286 9.12 -7.31 -3.77
CA SER A 286 10.15 -8.00 -4.53
C SER A 286 11.17 -8.73 -3.65
N LEU A 287 11.24 -8.42 -2.35
CA LEU A 287 12.07 -9.15 -1.39
C LEU A 287 11.64 -10.62 -1.21
N GLY A 288 10.38 -10.95 -1.53
CA GLY A 288 9.83 -12.29 -1.38
C GLY A 288 10.47 -13.34 -2.28
N ARG A 289 11.02 -12.95 -3.42
CA ARG A 289 11.70 -13.86 -4.34
C ARG A 289 13.20 -13.72 -4.21
N ARG A 290 13.86 -14.66 -3.54
CA ARG A 290 15.30 -14.88 -3.80
C ARG A 290 15.43 -15.31 -5.25
N ALA A 291 16.29 -14.61 -6.01
CA ALA A 291 16.74 -15.14 -7.28
C ALA A 291 17.16 -16.60 -7.04
N ALA A 292 16.45 -17.54 -7.67
CA ALA A 292 16.91 -18.92 -7.67
C ALA A 292 18.36 -18.87 -8.15
N SER A 293 19.28 -19.24 -7.29
CA SER A 293 20.66 -19.44 -7.68
C SER A 293 20.64 -20.47 -8.81
N ARG A 294 20.84 -19.98 -10.02
CA ARG A 294 21.08 -20.81 -11.20
C ARG A 294 22.47 -21.42 -11.11
#